data_657460a14a4de97bfb74db0dbe5189c7
#
_entry.id   657460a14a4de97bfb74db0dbe5189c7
#
_cell.length_a   1.000
_cell.length_b   1.000
_cell.length_c   1.000
_cell.angle_alpha   90.00
_cell.angle_beta   90.00
_cell.angle_gamma   90.00
#
_symmetry.space_group_name_H-M   'P 1'
#
loop_
_entity.id
_entity.type
_entity.pdbx_description
1 polymer ?
#
loop_
_entity_poly.entity_id
_entity_poly.type
_entity_poly.pdbx_seq_one_letter_code
_entity_poly.pdbx_strand_id
1 'polypeptide(L)'
;AAFCTLFMASGANAEGVEWTVAPYLWAADVGVDLTINDDPALGTTVPFKDLVDKLDGAFMAHAEVRSGRFGGLFDMIYIDLGDSSTTAVGPGGPILGDLVTDTRLKLQLYELAGFVRIGQPDATRPKIDVLLGVRRTDLDLSVDITLPGPGGNTIFRRVDVSETDIFGGVRVVGRFSERWGYRVRADYGTGGTEGTVNLLTTAGYSFGQNGRFGIDVGYRYLNSEFENASASSLDTETDITMSGPVLGFVFNF
;
A
#
# COMPACT_ATOMS: atom_id res chain seq x y z
N ALA A 1 22.17 -10.72 3.18
CA ALA A 1 22.53 -9.51 3.94
C ALA A 1 22.87 -8.41 2.95
N ALA A 2 21.89 -7.60 2.53
CA ALA A 2 22.12 -6.41 1.73
C ALA A 2 22.02 -5.21 2.67
N PHE A 3 23.18 -4.59 2.91
CA PHE A 3 23.29 -3.33 3.63
C PHE A 3 22.70 -2.22 2.77
N CYS A 4 21.52 -1.73 3.14
CA CYS A 4 20.98 -0.48 2.60
C CYS A 4 21.77 0.66 3.23
N THR A 5 22.76 1.17 2.51
CA THR A 5 23.52 2.36 2.94
C THR A 5 22.60 3.57 2.74
N LEU A 6 21.98 4.02 3.82
CA LEU A 6 21.30 5.31 3.84
C LEU A 6 22.32 6.39 3.52
N PHE A 7 22.21 7.00 2.35
CA PHE A 7 22.89 8.24 2.03
C PHE A 7 22.35 9.34 2.95
N MET A 8 23.03 9.59 4.05
CA MET A 8 22.93 10.85 4.79
C MET A 8 23.52 11.93 3.89
N ALA A 9 22.70 12.53 3.04
CA ALA A 9 23.05 13.75 2.35
C ALA A 9 23.25 14.83 3.44
N SER A 10 24.49 15.16 3.73
CA SER A 10 24.85 16.32 4.53
C SER A 10 24.23 17.54 3.88
N GLY A 11 23.30 18.20 4.58
CA GLY A 11 22.52 19.30 4.06
C GLY A 11 23.38 20.42 3.50
N ALA A 12 23.39 20.55 2.18
CA ALA A 12 23.55 21.85 1.58
C ALA A 12 22.24 22.59 1.86
N ASN A 13 22.27 23.53 2.80
CA ASN A 13 21.21 24.51 2.99
C ASN A 13 21.06 25.35 1.72
N ALA A 14 20.36 24.83 0.72
CA ALA A 14 19.77 25.66 -0.30
C ALA A 14 18.57 26.34 0.38
N GLU A 15 18.64 27.62 0.59
CA GLU A 15 17.57 28.44 1.17
C GLU A 15 16.26 28.08 0.45
N GLY A 16 15.30 27.49 1.19
CA GLY A 16 13.94 27.22 0.71
C GLY A 16 13.59 25.78 0.30
N VAL A 17 14.44 24.79 0.49
CA VAL A 17 14.10 23.37 0.27
C VAL A 17 13.76 22.69 1.60
N GLU A 18 12.56 22.14 1.69
CA GLU A 18 12.08 21.39 2.85
C GLU A 18 12.02 19.90 2.46
N TRP A 19 12.52 19.03 3.35
CA TRP A 19 12.45 17.59 3.22
C TRP A 19 11.62 16.99 4.34
N THR A 20 10.81 16.02 4.00
CA THR A 20 10.07 15.20 4.95
C THR A 20 10.32 13.74 4.64
N VAL A 21 10.64 12.94 5.66
CA VAL A 21 10.72 11.48 5.56
C VAL A 21 9.86 10.88 6.66
N ALA A 22 9.03 9.92 6.31
CA ALA A 22 8.12 9.29 7.25
C ALA A 22 8.07 7.78 7.03
N PRO A 23 8.82 6.96 7.79
CA PRO A 23 8.48 5.55 7.93
C PRO A 23 7.12 5.43 8.60
N TYR A 24 6.31 4.50 8.12
CA TYR A 24 4.96 4.30 8.65
C TYR A 24 4.55 2.83 8.64
N LEU A 25 3.44 2.54 9.32
CA LEU A 25 2.73 1.26 9.29
C LEU A 25 1.30 1.52 8.81
N TRP A 26 0.82 0.66 7.95
CA TRP A 26 -0.56 0.63 7.51
C TRP A 26 -1.15 -0.73 7.85
N ALA A 27 -2.03 -0.75 8.85
CA ALA A 27 -2.72 -1.95 9.31
C ALA A 27 -4.00 -2.15 8.47
N ALA A 28 -3.81 -2.57 7.22
CA ALA A 28 -4.89 -2.70 6.25
C ALA A 28 -5.58 -4.06 6.34
N ASP A 29 -6.91 -4.06 6.39
CA ASP A 29 -7.71 -5.20 5.97
C ASP A 29 -7.65 -5.30 4.45
N VAL A 30 -7.63 -6.52 3.91
CA VAL A 30 -7.57 -6.77 2.46
C VAL A 30 -8.84 -7.46 2.00
N GLY A 31 -9.62 -6.78 1.18
CA GLY A 31 -10.79 -7.31 0.48
C GLY A 31 -10.42 -7.69 -0.94
N VAL A 32 -10.96 -8.81 -1.41
CA VAL A 32 -10.87 -9.25 -2.80
C VAL A 32 -12.26 -9.65 -3.26
N ASP A 33 -12.76 -8.96 -4.27
CA ASP A 33 -14.04 -9.24 -4.92
C ASP A 33 -13.77 -9.66 -6.36
N LEU A 34 -14.38 -10.79 -6.78
CA LEU A 34 -14.26 -11.36 -8.12
C LEU A 34 -15.62 -11.33 -8.79
N THR A 35 -15.69 -10.74 -9.97
CA THR A 35 -16.85 -10.71 -10.85
C THR A 35 -16.55 -11.49 -12.12
N ILE A 36 -17.50 -12.30 -12.60
CA ILE A 36 -17.40 -13.10 -13.83
C ILE A 36 -18.62 -12.80 -14.69
N ASN A 37 -18.44 -12.28 -15.91
CA ASN A 37 -19.51 -11.88 -16.84
C ASN A 37 -20.56 -10.99 -16.16
N ASP A 38 -20.13 -9.97 -15.44
CA ASP A 38 -20.96 -9.02 -14.66
C ASP A 38 -21.71 -9.64 -13.45
N ASP A 39 -21.51 -10.94 -13.15
CA ASP A 39 -22.09 -11.57 -11.99
C ASP A 39 -21.06 -11.71 -10.85
N PRO A 40 -21.39 -11.28 -9.61
CA PRO A 40 -20.50 -11.47 -8.45
C PRO A 40 -20.27 -12.97 -8.19
N ALA A 41 -18.99 -13.38 -8.25
CA ALA A 41 -18.60 -14.78 -8.11
C ALA A 41 -18.00 -15.11 -6.74
N LEU A 42 -17.21 -14.19 -6.17
CA LEU A 42 -16.54 -14.36 -4.88
C LEU A 42 -16.30 -12.99 -4.25
N GLY A 43 -16.55 -12.89 -2.95
CA GLY A 43 -16.15 -11.74 -2.13
C GLY A 43 -15.56 -12.24 -0.81
N THR A 44 -14.37 -11.78 -0.45
CA THR A 44 -13.75 -12.13 0.82
C THR A 44 -12.95 -10.94 1.37
N THR A 45 -12.93 -10.83 2.69
CA THR A 45 -12.09 -9.83 3.38
C THR A 45 -11.25 -10.53 4.44
N VAL A 46 -9.95 -10.32 4.39
CA VAL A 46 -9.00 -10.81 5.38
C VAL A 46 -8.64 -9.67 6.31
N PRO A 47 -9.05 -9.70 7.59
CA PRO A 47 -8.71 -8.67 8.56
C PRO A 47 -7.21 -8.60 8.83
N PHE A 48 -6.70 -7.42 9.11
CA PHE A 48 -5.27 -7.20 9.42
C PHE A 48 -4.75 -8.10 10.55
N LYS A 49 -5.56 -8.32 11.60
CA LYS A 49 -5.19 -9.21 12.72
C LYS A 49 -4.84 -10.63 12.27
N ASP A 50 -5.48 -11.12 11.20
CA ASP A 50 -5.27 -12.47 10.66
C ASP A 50 -4.07 -12.50 9.68
N LEU A 51 -3.69 -11.33 9.14
CA LEU A 51 -2.52 -11.14 8.29
C LEU A 51 -1.23 -10.97 9.11
N VAL A 52 -1.32 -10.33 10.28
CA VAL A 52 -0.14 -10.01 11.10
C VAL A 52 0.59 -11.26 11.60
N ASP A 53 -0.14 -12.33 11.89
CA ASP A 53 0.44 -13.62 12.32
C ASP A 53 1.16 -14.35 11.18
N LYS A 54 0.93 -13.93 9.93
CA LYS A 54 1.50 -14.50 8.70
C LYS A 54 2.55 -13.58 8.07
N LEU A 55 2.89 -12.47 8.74
CA LEU A 55 3.79 -11.45 8.22
C LEU A 55 5.24 -11.87 8.33
N ASP A 56 5.87 -12.21 7.20
CA ASP A 56 7.30 -12.46 7.09
C ASP A 56 8.12 -11.17 7.06
N GLY A 57 7.56 -10.10 6.50
CA GLY A 57 8.17 -8.78 6.49
C GLY A 57 7.27 -7.67 5.95
N ALA A 58 7.43 -6.46 6.49
CA ALA A 58 6.81 -5.26 5.97
C ALA A 58 7.76 -4.07 6.07
N PHE A 59 7.72 -3.21 5.06
CA PHE A 59 8.41 -1.93 5.07
C PHE A 59 7.58 -0.89 4.32
N MET A 60 7.32 0.25 4.98
CA MET A 60 6.56 1.34 4.39
C MET A 60 7.24 2.66 4.69
N ALA A 61 7.41 3.49 3.67
CA ALA A 61 8.06 4.79 3.80
C ALA A 61 7.51 5.81 2.83
N HIS A 62 7.37 7.03 3.31
CA HIS A 62 7.04 8.21 2.53
C HIS A 62 8.18 9.20 2.57
N ALA A 63 8.51 9.80 1.43
CA ALA A 63 9.48 10.90 1.33
C ALA A 63 8.87 12.03 0.51
N GLU A 64 9.12 13.26 0.93
CA GLU A 64 8.66 14.45 0.23
C GLU A 64 9.75 15.50 0.20
N VAL A 65 9.89 16.18 -0.93
CA VAL A 65 10.73 17.36 -1.11
C VAL A 65 9.87 18.52 -1.60
N ARG A 66 10.07 19.72 -1.05
CA ARG A 66 9.32 20.91 -1.47
C ARG A 66 10.24 22.12 -1.55
N SER A 67 10.09 22.90 -2.62
CA SER A 67 10.69 24.21 -2.78
C SER A 67 9.64 25.20 -3.26
N GLY A 68 9.31 26.18 -2.42
CA GLY A 68 8.26 27.14 -2.71
C GLY A 68 6.90 26.48 -2.91
N ARG A 69 6.36 26.57 -4.14
CA ARG A 69 5.05 26.00 -4.53
C ARG A 69 5.16 24.62 -5.15
N PHE A 70 6.33 24.18 -5.53
CA PHE A 70 6.55 22.90 -6.22
C PHE A 70 7.13 21.88 -5.25
N GLY A 71 6.76 20.64 -5.44
CA GLY A 71 7.33 19.54 -4.69
C GLY A 71 7.19 18.21 -5.42
N GLY A 72 7.85 17.23 -4.85
CA GLY A 72 7.76 15.82 -5.26
C GLY A 72 7.58 14.92 -4.07
N LEU A 73 6.92 13.81 -4.25
CA LEU A 73 6.77 12.77 -3.25
C LEU A 73 7.10 11.40 -3.83
N PHE A 74 7.58 10.56 -2.96
CA PHE A 74 7.77 9.13 -3.18
C PHE A 74 7.13 8.37 -2.01
N ASP A 75 6.37 7.33 -2.32
CA ASP A 75 5.76 6.43 -1.35
C ASP A 75 6.09 4.99 -1.73
N MET A 76 6.37 4.16 -0.74
CA MET A 76 6.73 2.75 -0.94
C MET A 76 6.05 1.90 0.12
N ILE A 77 5.39 0.84 -0.32
CA ILE A 77 4.83 -0.22 0.50
C ILE A 77 5.43 -1.54 0.03
N TYR A 78 5.97 -2.30 0.95
CA TYR A 78 6.42 -3.68 0.77
C TYR A 78 5.80 -4.54 1.86
N ILE A 79 5.13 -5.62 1.47
CA ILE A 79 4.52 -6.60 2.37
C ILE A 79 4.86 -8.00 1.83
N ASP A 80 5.33 -8.88 2.70
CA ASP A 80 5.59 -10.30 2.42
C ASP A 80 4.86 -11.13 3.48
N LEU A 81 3.90 -11.95 3.04
CA LEU A 81 3.08 -12.81 3.88
C LEU A 81 3.32 -14.27 3.50
N GLY A 82 3.52 -15.12 4.49
CA GLY A 82 3.64 -16.57 4.33
C GLY A 82 2.68 -17.30 5.25
N ASP A 83 1.95 -18.27 4.72
CA ASP A 83 1.08 -19.16 5.50
C ASP A 83 1.28 -20.62 5.08
N SER A 84 1.41 -21.51 6.05
CA SER A 84 1.48 -22.94 5.84
C SER A 84 0.43 -23.62 6.69
N SER A 85 -0.52 -24.29 6.06
CA SER A 85 -1.58 -25.01 6.75
C SER A 85 -1.54 -26.50 6.41
N THR A 86 -1.81 -27.34 7.41
CA THR A 86 -1.89 -28.79 7.28
C THR A 86 -3.29 -29.24 7.68
N THR A 87 -3.99 -29.88 6.75
CA THR A 87 -5.34 -30.41 6.97
C THR A 87 -5.34 -31.93 6.82
N ALA A 88 -5.73 -32.66 7.87
CA ALA A 88 -5.89 -34.10 7.81
C ALA A 88 -7.09 -34.47 6.92
N VAL A 89 -6.86 -35.31 5.91
CA VAL A 89 -7.88 -35.73 4.94
C VAL A 89 -8.24 -37.18 5.16
N GLY A 90 -9.50 -37.45 5.50
CA GLY A 90 -10.07 -38.81 5.60
C GLY A 90 -11.11 -38.96 6.71
N PRO A 91 -12.11 -39.88 6.56
CA PRO A 91 -13.07 -40.18 7.62
C PRO A 91 -12.40 -40.99 8.72
N GLY A 92 -12.03 -40.31 9.84
CA GLY A 92 -11.52 -40.96 11.06
C GLY A 92 -10.02 -40.90 11.28
N GLY A 93 -9.29 -39.99 10.60
CA GLY A 93 -7.85 -39.80 10.85
C GLY A 93 -6.94 -40.17 9.67
N PRO A 94 -5.63 -40.20 9.82
CA PRO A 94 -4.62 -40.07 8.77
C PRO A 94 -4.46 -41.27 7.82
N ILE A 95 -5.53 -41.90 7.38
CA ILE A 95 -5.47 -43.07 6.46
C ILE A 95 -5.03 -42.64 5.04
N LEU A 96 -5.23 -41.38 4.67
CA LEU A 96 -4.83 -40.82 3.37
C LEU A 96 -3.66 -39.85 3.44
N GLY A 97 -3.23 -39.44 4.64
CA GLY A 97 -2.19 -38.47 4.88
C GLY A 97 -2.70 -37.04 5.02
N ASP A 98 -1.78 -36.10 5.14
CA ASP A 98 -2.07 -34.69 5.36
C ASP A 98 -2.05 -33.92 4.03
N LEU A 99 -3.04 -33.05 3.82
CA LEU A 99 -3.03 -32.03 2.79
C LEU A 99 -2.23 -30.84 3.32
N VAL A 100 -1.11 -30.52 2.69
CA VAL A 100 -0.31 -29.34 3.04
C VAL A 100 -0.57 -28.25 2.01
N THR A 101 -0.93 -27.07 2.48
CA THR A 101 -1.10 -25.88 1.65
C THR A 101 -0.15 -24.81 2.10
N ASP A 102 0.78 -24.43 1.23
CA ASP A 102 1.69 -23.31 1.45
C ASP A 102 1.23 -22.14 0.57
N THR A 103 0.95 -21.01 1.19
CA THR A 103 0.54 -19.77 0.51
C THR A 103 1.55 -18.68 0.78
N ARG A 104 1.97 -17.98 -0.25
CA ARG A 104 2.82 -16.80 -0.14
C ARG A 104 2.26 -15.67 -0.97
N LEU A 105 2.19 -14.49 -0.36
CA LEU A 105 1.75 -13.25 -1.00
C LEU A 105 2.83 -12.19 -0.81
N LYS A 106 3.27 -11.58 -1.91
CA LYS A 106 4.11 -10.37 -1.89
C LYS A 106 3.37 -9.25 -2.56
N LEU A 107 3.29 -8.12 -1.88
CA LEU A 107 2.76 -6.88 -2.41
C LEU A 107 3.83 -5.80 -2.38
N GLN A 108 4.04 -5.16 -3.51
CA GLN A 108 4.90 -4.00 -3.65
C GLN A 108 4.11 -2.89 -4.33
N LEU A 109 4.05 -1.72 -3.70
CA LEU A 109 3.42 -0.54 -4.27
C LEU A 109 4.39 0.62 -4.19
N TYR A 110 4.61 1.27 -5.32
CA TYR A 110 5.48 2.42 -5.47
C TYR A 110 4.70 3.58 -6.08
N GLU A 111 4.80 4.75 -5.47
CA GLU A 111 4.23 5.99 -6.00
C GLU A 111 5.33 7.03 -6.19
N LEU A 112 5.34 7.71 -7.32
CA LEU A 112 6.16 8.88 -7.58
C LEU A 112 5.27 9.97 -8.16
N ALA A 113 5.21 11.12 -7.50
CA ALA A 113 4.40 12.24 -7.98
C ALA A 113 5.10 13.59 -7.81
N GLY A 114 4.79 14.49 -8.74
CA GLY A 114 4.98 15.92 -8.56
C GLY A 114 3.72 16.57 -8.03
N PHE A 115 3.86 17.69 -7.36
CA PHE A 115 2.71 18.51 -6.96
C PHE A 115 2.97 20.01 -7.04
N VAL A 116 1.89 20.74 -7.21
CA VAL A 116 1.89 22.22 -7.20
C VAL A 116 0.96 22.68 -6.10
N ARG A 117 1.49 23.48 -5.19
CA ARG A 117 0.72 24.11 -4.10
C ARG A 117 0.00 25.34 -4.58
N ILE A 118 -1.33 25.34 -4.44
CA ILE A 118 -2.22 26.43 -4.79
C ILE A 118 -2.60 27.21 -3.52
N GLY A 119 -2.75 28.49 -3.65
CA GLY A 119 -3.15 29.39 -2.57
C GLY A 119 -2.03 30.34 -2.13
N GLN A 120 -2.39 31.31 -1.31
CA GLN A 120 -1.43 32.25 -0.74
C GLN A 120 -0.69 31.62 0.45
N PRO A 121 0.53 32.07 0.77
CA PRO A 121 1.31 31.57 1.90
C PRO A 121 0.77 32.11 3.24
N ASP A 122 -0.52 31.93 3.50
CA ASP A 122 -1.16 32.28 4.78
C ASP A 122 -1.05 31.05 5.70
N ALA A 123 -0.43 31.24 6.87
CA ALA A 123 -0.22 30.17 7.84
C ALA A 123 -1.52 29.65 8.47
N THR A 124 -2.59 30.43 8.38
CA THR A 124 -3.89 30.12 9.02
C THR A 124 -4.86 29.39 8.09
N ARG A 125 -4.62 29.40 6.78
CA ARG A 125 -5.50 28.76 5.80
C ARG A 125 -4.96 27.40 5.37
N PRO A 126 -5.86 26.43 5.12
CA PRO A 126 -5.46 25.15 4.50
C PRO A 126 -4.79 25.40 3.14
N LYS A 127 -3.74 24.65 2.85
CA LYS A 127 -3.03 24.65 1.57
C LYS A 127 -3.56 23.50 0.72
N ILE A 128 -3.73 23.75 -0.56
CA ILE A 128 -4.19 22.74 -1.52
C ILE A 128 -3.03 22.44 -2.46
N ASP A 129 -2.69 21.16 -2.57
CA ASP A 129 -1.72 20.64 -3.53
C ASP A 129 -2.48 19.87 -4.61
N VAL A 130 -2.16 20.13 -5.87
CA VAL A 130 -2.60 19.31 -7.02
C VAL A 130 -1.47 18.40 -7.38
N LEU A 131 -1.76 17.09 -7.45
CA LEU A 131 -0.79 16.03 -7.67
C LEU A 131 -0.96 15.41 -9.05
N LEU A 132 0.17 15.02 -9.65
CA LEU A 132 0.21 14.18 -10.84
C LEU A 132 1.40 13.21 -10.68
N GLY A 133 1.18 11.93 -10.92
CA GLY A 133 2.20 10.92 -10.68
C GLY A 133 1.95 9.60 -11.38
N VAL A 134 2.81 8.65 -11.05
CA VAL A 134 2.71 7.25 -11.46
C VAL A 134 2.68 6.36 -10.22
N ARG A 135 1.87 5.31 -10.28
CA ARG A 135 1.74 4.26 -9.25
C ARG A 135 2.00 2.93 -9.92
N ARG A 136 2.94 2.16 -9.37
CA ARG A 136 3.21 0.80 -9.77
C ARG A 136 2.81 -0.15 -8.67
N THR A 137 2.03 -1.16 -9.03
CA THR A 137 1.59 -2.24 -8.15
C THR A 137 2.12 -3.55 -8.69
N ASP A 138 2.93 -4.25 -7.90
CA ASP A 138 3.42 -5.59 -8.19
C ASP A 138 2.84 -6.54 -7.11
N LEU A 139 2.07 -7.55 -7.53
CA LEU A 139 1.45 -8.55 -6.67
C LEU A 139 1.86 -9.94 -7.14
N ASP A 140 2.54 -10.67 -6.28
CA ASP A 140 2.92 -12.06 -6.47
C ASP A 140 2.13 -12.93 -5.49
N LEU A 141 1.26 -13.80 -5.97
CA LEU A 141 0.54 -14.80 -5.18
C LEU A 141 0.95 -16.19 -5.64
N SER A 142 1.49 -17.00 -4.74
CA SER A 142 1.76 -18.41 -4.98
C SER A 142 1.04 -19.30 -3.98
N VAL A 143 0.46 -20.38 -4.47
CA VAL A 143 -0.23 -21.40 -3.67
C VAL A 143 0.28 -22.78 -4.11
N ASP A 144 0.90 -23.50 -3.17
CA ASP A 144 1.41 -24.83 -3.34
C ASP A 144 0.55 -25.81 -2.53
N ILE A 145 -0.12 -26.74 -3.21
CA ILE A 145 -0.99 -27.73 -2.58
C ILE A 145 -0.35 -29.10 -2.75
N THR A 146 0.13 -29.69 -1.66
CA THR A 146 0.67 -31.05 -1.66
C THR A 146 -0.39 -32.04 -1.23
N LEU A 147 -0.75 -32.93 -2.16
CA LEU A 147 -1.75 -33.97 -1.95
C LEU A 147 -1.18 -35.11 -1.10
N PRO A 148 -2.01 -35.70 -0.21
CA PRO A 148 -1.58 -36.84 0.60
C PRO A 148 -1.35 -38.09 -0.26
N GLY A 149 -0.36 -38.93 0.15
CA GLY A 149 -0.12 -40.24 -0.45
C GLY A 149 1.34 -40.54 -0.76
N PRO A 150 1.67 -41.81 -1.08
CA PRO A 150 3.04 -42.23 -1.45
C PRO A 150 3.43 -41.59 -2.80
N GLY A 151 4.34 -40.61 -2.74
CA GLY A 151 4.79 -39.83 -3.90
C GLY A 151 4.01 -38.56 -4.14
N GLY A 152 3.43 -37.95 -3.08
CA GLY A 152 2.55 -36.79 -3.09
C GLY A 152 2.77 -35.80 -4.24
N ASN A 153 1.74 -35.59 -5.06
CA ASN A 153 1.79 -34.62 -6.15
C ASN A 153 1.55 -33.21 -5.57
N THR A 154 2.44 -32.27 -5.89
CA THR A 154 2.24 -30.85 -5.55
C THR A 154 1.65 -30.14 -6.75
N ILE A 155 0.55 -29.44 -6.52
CA ILE A 155 -0.11 -28.56 -7.49
C ILE A 155 0.36 -27.13 -7.20
N PHE A 156 0.99 -26.52 -8.19
CA PHE A 156 1.44 -25.12 -8.12
C PHE A 156 0.44 -24.21 -8.81
N ARG A 157 0.09 -23.13 -8.15
CA ARG A 157 -0.66 -22.01 -8.73
C ARG A 157 0.09 -20.73 -8.42
N ARG A 158 0.33 -19.94 -9.46
CA ARG A 158 0.97 -18.64 -9.33
C ARG A 158 0.18 -17.60 -10.11
N VAL A 159 -0.02 -16.44 -9.49
CA VAL A 159 -0.61 -15.25 -10.10
C VAL A 159 0.37 -14.11 -9.90
N ASP A 160 0.84 -13.56 -10.99
CA ASP A 160 1.74 -12.41 -11.01
C ASP A 160 0.98 -11.25 -11.69
N VAL A 161 0.78 -10.15 -10.97
CA VAL A 161 0.18 -8.91 -11.49
C VAL A 161 1.21 -7.80 -11.35
N SER A 162 1.43 -7.05 -12.42
CA SER A 162 2.41 -5.96 -12.46
C SER A 162 1.85 -4.82 -13.32
N GLU A 163 1.21 -3.87 -12.66
CA GLU A 163 0.47 -2.80 -13.32
C GLU A 163 1.04 -1.43 -12.98
N THR A 164 0.93 -0.50 -13.92
CA THR A 164 1.39 0.87 -13.75
C THR A 164 0.32 1.86 -14.18
N ASP A 165 -0.16 2.66 -13.24
CA ASP A 165 -1.15 3.69 -13.45
C ASP A 165 -0.52 5.08 -13.49
N ILE A 166 -1.12 5.96 -14.26
CA ILE A 166 -0.95 7.41 -14.11
C ILE A 166 -2.08 7.90 -13.21
N PHE A 167 -1.76 8.65 -12.17
CA PHE A 167 -2.78 9.18 -11.26
C PHE A 167 -2.73 10.69 -11.15
N GLY A 168 -3.89 11.27 -10.93
CA GLY A 168 -4.07 12.69 -10.59
C GLY A 168 -4.90 12.85 -9.33
N GLY A 169 -4.62 13.90 -8.55
CA GLY A 169 -5.33 14.08 -7.29
C GLY A 169 -5.15 15.42 -6.63
N VAL A 170 -5.75 15.52 -5.47
CA VAL A 170 -5.68 16.72 -4.63
C VAL A 170 -5.30 16.33 -3.20
N ARG A 171 -4.55 17.22 -2.55
CA ARG A 171 -4.19 17.10 -1.15
C ARG A 171 -4.44 18.41 -0.43
N VAL A 172 -5.15 18.35 0.69
CA VAL A 172 -5.35 19.48 1.59
C VAL A 172 -4.46 19.28 2.82
N VAL A 173 -3.66 20.29 3.13
CA VAL A 173 -2.79 20.32 4.31
C VAL A 173 -3.13 21.54 5.14
N GLY A 174 -3.46 21.34 6.41
CA GLY A 174 -3.80 22.41 7.32
C GLY A 174 -3.27 22.18 8.74
N ARG A 175 -3.53 23.18 9.60
CA ARG A 175 -3.17 23.13 11.01
C ARG A 175 -4.37 23.48 11.87
N PHE A 176 -4.57 22.75 12.97
CA PHE A 176 -5.52 23.10 14.03
C PHE A 176 -4.87 24.00 15.09
N SER A 177 -3.55 23.83 15.30
CA SER A 177 -2.75 24.63 16.23
C SER A 177 -1.28 24.66 15.77
N GLU A 178 -0.41 25.28 16.58
CA GLU A 178 1.04 25.34 16.29
C GLU A 178 1.68 23.94 16.16
N ARG A 179 1.16 22.95 16.90
CA ARG A 179 1.70 21.59 16.93
C ARG A 179 0.84 20.54 16.26
N TRP A 180 -0.44 20.82 16.05
CA TRP A 180 -1.36 19.89 15.43
C TRP A 180 -1.67 20.26 14.00
N GLY A 181 -1.47 19.33 13.09
CA GLY A 181 -1.80 19.45 11.68
C GLY A 181 -2.72 18.33 11.20
N TYR A 182 -3.18 18.46 9.97
CA TYR A 182 -3.92 17.42 9.27
C TYR A 182 -3.57 17.41 7.79
N ARG A 183 -3.75 16.25 7.18
CA ARG A 183 -3.60 16.04 5.74
C ARG A 183 -4.77 15.17 5.27
N VAL A 184 -5.38 15.57 4.15
CA VAL A 184 -6.39 14.78 3.44
C VAL A 184 -5.96 14.71 1.99
N ARG A 185 -5.82 13.53 1.43
CA ARG A 185 -5.44 13.28 0.04
C ARG A 185 -6.51 12.40 -0.60
N ALA A 186 -6.87 12.73 -1.83
CA ALA A 186 -7.70 11.92 -2.71
C ALA A 186 -7.08 11.94 -4.10
N ASP A 187 -6.89 10.77 -4.70
CA ASP A 187 -6.42 10.64 -6.07
C ASP A 187 -7.10 9.47 -6.78
N TYR A 188 -7.13 9.57 -8.09
CA TYR A 188 -7.61 8.54 -9.00
C TYR A 188 -6.53 8.27 -10.05
N GLY A 189 -6.27 6.99 -10.32
CA GLY A 189 -5.33 6.52 -11.31
C GLY A 189 -5.96 5.55 -12.28
N THR A 190 -5.37 5.42 -13.46
CA THR A 190 -5.75 4.46 -14.49
C THR A 190 -4.57 4.22 -15.43
N GLY A 191 -4.60 3.16 -16.20
CA GLY A 191 -3.58 2.84 -17.20
C GLY A 191 -3.28 1.35 -17.28
N GLY A 192 -2.62 0.79 -16.28
CA GLY A 192 -2.44 -0.65 -16.15
C GLY A 192 -3.66 -1.30 -15.51
N THR A 193 -4.29 -0.60 -14.55
CA THR A 193 -5.58 -0.98 -13.98
C THR A 193 -6.72 -0.25 -14.69
N GLU A 194 -7.97 -0.73 -14.58
CA GLU A 194 -9.15 0.01 -15.04
C GLU A 194 -9.35 1.27 -14.22
N GLY A 195 -9.13 1.17 -12.91
CA GLY A 195 -9.23 2.29 -11.99
C GLY A 195 -8.57 2.01 -10.66
N THR A 196 -7.91 3.04 -10.10
CA THR A 196 -7.38 2.99 -8.74
C THR A 196 -7.82 4.23 -7.98
N VAL A 197 -8.51 4.06 -6.86
CA VAL A 197 -8.91 5.14 -5.94
C VAL A 197 -8.06 5.08 -4.69
N ASN A 198 -7.41 6.19 -4.31
CA ASN A 198 -6.66 6.28 -3.07
C ASN A 198 -7.15 7.47 -2.25
N LEU A 199 -7.54 7.19 -1.01
CA LEU A 199 -7.95 8.19 -0.02
C LEU A 199 -7.08 8.04 1.22
N LEU A 200 -6.49 9.15 1.69
CA LEU A 200 -5.67 9.17 2.90
C LEU A 200 -6.07 10.38 3.74
N THR A 201 -6.34 10.14 5.01
CA THR A 201 -6.50 11.22 5.99
C THR A 201 -5.57 10.99 7.17
N THR A 202 -4.85 12.01 7.60
CA THR A 202 -3.98 11.94 8.79
C THR A 202 -4.15 13.17 9.67
N ALA A 203 -3.99 12.99 10.96
CA ALA A 203 -3.76 14.04 11.94
C ALA A 203 -2.40 13.83 12.58
N GLY A 204 -1.59 14.88 12.65
CA GLY A 204 -0.21 14.83 13.11
C GLY A 204 0.08 15.76 14.26
N TYR A 205 0.92 15.31 15.17
CA TYR A 205 1.46 16.09 16.27
C TYR A 205 2.97 16.30 16.07
N SER A 206 3.38 17.57 15.95
CA SER A 206 4.78 17.95 15.76
C SER A 206 5.45 18.32 17.09
N PHE A 207 6.67 17.85 17.31
CA PHE A 207 7.46 18.10 18.51
C PHE A 207 8.95 18.35 18.17
N GLY A 208 9.74 18.63 19.20
CA GLY A 208 11.15 19.05 19.02
C GLY A 208 11.29 20.51 18.61
N GLN A 209 12.53 20.93 18.39
CA GLN A 209 12.81 22.28 17.92
C GLN A 209 12.31 22.44 16.49
N ASN A 210 11.56 23.52 16.24
CA ASN A 210 10.98 23.83 14.93
C ASN A 210 10.12 22.74 14.30
N GLY A 211 9.55 21.80 15.11
CA GLY A 211 8.71 20.73 14.57
C GLY A 211 9.46 19.68 13.73
N ARG A 212 10.75 19.44 14.05
CA ARG A 212 11.59 18.47 13.31
C ARG A 212 11.06 17.05 13.36
N PHE A 213 10.31 16.70 14.39
CA PHE A 213 9.75 15.38 14.59
C PHE A 213 8.24 15.45 14.65
N GLY A 214 7.58 14.40 14.22
CA GLY A 214 6.14 14.27 14.31
C GLY A 214 5.68 12.82 14.42
N ILE A 215 4.45 12.66 14.85
CA ILE A 215 3.69 11.41 14.81
C ILE A 215 2.41 11.71 14.07
N ASP A 216 2.15 10.95 13.01
CA ASP A 216 0.92 11.02 12.22
C ASP A 216 0.09 9.77 12.50
N VAL A 217 -1.19 9.96 12.77
CA VAL A 217 -2.18 8.89 12.83
C VAL A 217 -3.28 9.17 11.82
N GLY A 218 -3.80 8.13 11.19
CA GLY A 218 -4.80 8.34 10.15
C GLY A 218 -5.45 7.08 9.67
N TYR A 219 -6.09 7.18 8.50
CA TYR A 219 -6.75 6.09 7.81
C TYR A 219 -6.48 6.20 6.31
N ARG A 220 -6.14 5.08 5.69
CA ARG A 220 -5.96 4.97 4.23
C ARG A 220 -6.94 3.96 3.67
N TYR A 221 -7.49 4.29 2.52
CA TYR A 221 -8.30 3.43 1.66
C TYR A 221 -7.66 3.43 0.28
N LEU A 222 -7.42 2.26 -0.26
CA LEU A 222 -6.93 2.03 -1.62
C LEU A 222 -7.78 0.93 -2.24
N ASN A 223 -8.42 1.21 -3.36
CA ASN A 223 -9.12 0.23 -4.19
C ASN A 223 -8.47 0.22 -5.56
N SER A 224 -8.26 -0.95 -6.12
CA SER A 224 -7.69 -1.15 -7.46
C SER A 224 -8.51 -2.21 -8.19
N GLU A 225 -8.99 -1.85 -9.37
CA GLU A 225 -9.81 -2.66 -10.26
C GLU A 225 -8.92 -3.23 -11.38
N PHE A 226 -8.82 -4.55 -11.44
CA PHE A 226 -8.01 -5.25 -12.43
C PHE A 226 -8.91 -6.00 -13.40
N GLU A 227 -8.81 -5.69 -14.68
CA GLU A 227 -9.40 -6.49 -15.74
C GLU A 227 -8.44 -7.64 -16.08
N ASN A 228 -8.86 -8.87 -15.82
CA ASN A 228 -8.10 -10.04 -16.23
C ASN A 228 -8.56 -10.46 -17.62
N ALA A 229 -7.90 -10.01 -18.64
CA ALA A 229 -7.98 -10.56 -19.99
C ALA A 229 -7.33 -11.95 -20.00
N SER A 230 -7.91 -12.90 -19.27
CA SER A 230 -7.54 -14.30 -19.38
C SER A 230 -7.93 -14.81 -20.76
N ALA A 231 -7.08 -15.64 -21.39
CA ALA A 231 -7.32 -16.28 -22.68
C ALA A 231 -8.52 -17.24 -22.72
N SER A 232 -9.35 -17.26 -21.68
CA SER A 232 -10.67 -17.88 -21.60
C SER A 232 -11.74 -16.84 -21.97
N SER A 233 -12.74 -17.23 -22.69
CA SER A 233 -13.88 -16.42 -23.16
C SER A 233 -14.79 -15.88 -22.04
N LEU A 234 -14.32 -15.80 -20.82
CA LEU A 234 -15.00 -15.28 -19.64
C LEU A 234 -14.37 -13.94 -19.28
N ASP A 235 -15.20 -12.93 -19.23
CA ASP A 235 -14.87 -11.61 -18.73
C ASP A 235 -14.71 -11.68 -17.21
N THR A 236 -13.54 -11.33 -16.69
CA THR A 236 -13.23 -11.48 -15.26
C THR A 236 -12.66 -10.17 -14.75
N GLU A 237 -13.31 -9.60 -13.77
CA GLU A 237 -12.91 -8.39 -13.07
C GLU A 237 -12.53 -8.73 -11.62
N THR A 238 -11.44 -8.17 -11.13
CA THR A 238 -10.97 -8.39 -9.77
C THR A 238 -10.74 -7.05 -9.07
N ASP A 239 -11.53 -6.80 -8.04
CA ASP A 239 -11.36 -5.64 -7.16
C ASP A 239 -10.53 -6.01 -5.94
N ILE A 240 -9.47 -5.25 -5.71
CA ILE A 240 -8.67 -5.37 -4.49
C ILE A 240 -8.81 -4.09 -3.68
N THR A 241 -9.43 -4.22 -2.51
CA THR A 241 -9.60 -3.13 -1.55
C THR A 241 -8.70 -3.32 -0.35
N MET A 242 -7.90 -2.32 -0.05
CA MET A 242 -7.07 -2.26 1.15
C MET A 242 -7.51 -1.06 1.99
N SER A 243 -7.87 -1.28 3.26
CA SER A 243 -8.31 -0.17 4.10
C SER A 243 -7.94 -0.38 5.55
N GLY A 244 -7.48 0.69 6.23
CA GLY A 244 -7.09 0.55 7.62
C GLY A 244 -6.37 1.76 8.20
N PRO A 245 -6.09 1.71 9.52
CA PRO A 245 -5.37 2.78 10.20
C PRO A 245 -3.90 2.85 9.77
N VAL A 246 -3.38 4.08 9.77
CA VAL A 246 -1.98 4.41 9.49
C VAL A 246 -1.35 5.06 10.72
N LEU A 247 -0.13 4.66 11.04
CA LEU A 247 0.71 5.29 12.07
C LEU A 247 2.09 5.58 11.48
N GLY A 248 2.50 6.83 11.46
CA GLY A 248 3.78 7.28 10.92
C GLY A 248 4.62 8.09 11.90
N PHE A 249 5.94 7.97 11.75
CA PHE A 249 6.91 8.86 12.39
C PHE A 249 7.48 9.80 11.34
N VAL A 250 7.36 11.11 11.58
CA VAL A 250 7.72 12.15 10.61
C VAL A 250 9.01 12.84 11.03
N PHE A 251 9.92 12.99 10.08
CA PHE A 251 11.19 13.70 10.22
C PHE A 251 11.22 14.85 9.21
N ASN A 252 11.34 16.09 9.68
CA ASN A 252 11.44 17.30 8.85
C ASN A 252 12.85 17.88 8.91
N PHE A 253 13.39 18.29 7.76
CA PHE A 253 14.75 18.82 7.61
C PHE A 253 14.74 20.16 6.88
#